data_69ec38a780e0ef329911316df77ee824
#
_entry.id   69ec38a780e0ef329911316df77ee824
#
_cell.length_a   1.000
_cell.length_b   1.000
_cell.length_c   1.000
_cell.angle_alpha   90.00
_cell.angle_beta   90.00
_cell.angle_gamma   90.00
#
_symmetry.space_group_name_H-M   'P 1'
#
loop_
_entity.id
_entity.type
_entity.pdbx_description
1 polymer ?
#
loop_
_entity_poly.entity_id
_entity_poly.type
_entity_poly.pdbx_seq_one_letter_code
_entity_poly.pdbx_strand_id
1 'polypeptide(L)'
;KNVLKPYLYLMPDAEYEPLTSEQYDQIAASLPDEIEKNYQLYLESLETPMPFYIGVPTIDGDKLKFNWDVSYDLDAEDITYSVEVARDYLFRDVIYQNTTLTVPEAEMELPEAGQYFVRVRATNTSGKTQDAFDYYVTDEGKHSGMKCFYITEDNTVEEDIYEEG
;
A
#
# COMPACT_ATOMS: atom_id res chain seq x y z
N LYS A 1 -17.06 25.37 -24.41
CA LYS A 1 -16.97 26.26 -23.25
C LYS A 1 -18.26 27.03 -22.99
N ASN A 2 -18.81 27.72 -23.97
CA ASN A 2 -19.99 28.58 -23.81
C ASN A 2 -21.34 27.81 -23.80
N VAL A 3 -21.37 26.56 -24.19
CA VAL A 3 -22.61 25.73 -24.25
C VAL A 3 -23.00 25.22 -22.86
N LEU A 4 -22.05 24.99 -21.97
CA LEU A 4 -22.29 24.43 -20.62
C LEU A 4 -22.62 25.49 -19.57
N LYS A 5 -22.15 26.73 -19.72
CA LYS A 5 -22.39 27.82 -18.75
C LYS A 5 -23.85 28.04 -18.38
N PRO A 6 -24.82 28.03 -19.33
CA PRO A 6 -26.23 28.20 -18.99
C PRO A 6 -26.83 27.08 -18.16
N TYR A 7 -26.21 25.88 -18.19
CA TYR A 7 -26.70 24.70 -17.47
C TYR A 7 -26.16 24.57 -16.05
N LEU A 8 -25.16 25.37 -15.66
CA LEU A 8 -24.63 25.38 -14.28
C LEU A 8 -25.69 25.76 -13.23
N TYR A 9 -26.73 26.50 -13.62
CA TYR A 9 -27.84 26.88 -12.76
C TYR A 9 -28.98 25.85 -12.71
N LEU A 10 -28.93 24.82 -13.52
CA LEU A 10 -29.95 23.79 -13.63
C LEU A 10 -29.61 22.48 -12.87
N MET A 11 -28.51 22.48 -12.15
CA MET A 11 -28.19 21.31 -11.32
C MET A 11 -29.14 21.25 -10.11
N PRO A 12 -29.96 20.19 -10.01
CA PRO A 12 -31.06 20.13 -9.03
C PRO A 12 -30.62 19.76 -7.61
N ASP A 13 -29.34 19.48 -7.39
CA ASP A 13 -28.86 19.02 -6.08
C ASP A 13 -28.52 20.22 -5.20
N ALA A 14 -29.41 20.46 -4.24
CA ALA A 14 -29.30 21.51 -3.23
C ALA A 14 -28.08 21.35 -2.29
N GLU A 15 -27.32 20.29 -2.41
CA GLU A 15 -26.10 20.03 -1.63
C GLU A 15 -24.85 20.70 -2.25
N TYR A 16 -24.90 21.11 -3.51
CA TYR A 16 -23.76 21.74 -4.17
C TYR A 16 -24.11 23.20 -4.51
N GLU A 17 -23.37 24.14 -3.94
CA GLU A 17 -23.43 25.51 -4.40
C GLU A 17 -23.04 25.58 -5.89
N PRO A 18 -23.91 26.18 -6.76
CA PRO A 18 -23.58 26.27 -8.17
C PRO A 18 -22.34 27.14 -8.36
N LEU A 19 -21.41 26.67 -9.20
CA LEU A 19 -20.23 27.41 -9.55
C LEU A 19 -20.58 28.75 -10.20
N THR A 20 -19.95 29.82 -9.77
CA THR A 20 -20.05 31.11 -10.48
C THR A 20 -19.39 31.01 -11.86
N SER A 21 -19.73 31.95 -12.75
CA SER A 21 -19.15 32.00 -14.09
C SER A 21 -17.63 32.17 -14.04
N GLU A 22 -17.13 32.94 -13.06
CA GLU A 22 -15.71 33.17 -12.84
C GLU A 22 -15.01 31.92 -12.34
N GLN A 23 -15.61 31.20 -11.39
CA GLN A 23 -15.08 29.90 -10.89
C GLN A 23 -15.01 28.87 -12.01
N TYR A 24 -16.06 28.78 -12.85
CA TYR A 24 -16.05 27.91 -14.00
C TYR A 24 -14.91 28.24 -14.99
N ASP A 25 -14.70 29.53 -15.29
CA ASP A 25 -13.64 29.97 -16.19
C ASP A 25 -12.25 29.68 -15.62
N GLN A 26 -12.06 29.85 -14.30
CA GLN A 26 -10.81 29.52 -13.60
C GLN A 26 -10.52 28.02 -13.67
N ILE A 27 -11.49 27.18 -13.32
CA ILE A 27 -11.37 25.71 -13.40
C ILE A 27 -11.08 25.29 -14.86
N ALA A 28 -11.86 25.85 -15.83
CA ALA A 28 -11.65 25.51 -17.22
C ALA A 28 -10.29 25.97 -17.77
N ALA A 29 -9.71 27.01 -17.22
CA ALA A 29 -8.36 27.48 -17.57
C ALA A 29 -7.26 26.61 -16.98
N SER A 30 -7.46 26.07 -15.75
CA SER A 30 -6.49 25.19 -15.09
C SER A 30 -6.51 23.74 -15.59
N LEU A 31 -7.62 23.28 -16.23
CA LEU A 31 -7.76 21.88 -16.67
C LEU A 31 -6.60 21.35 -17.52
N PRO A 32 -6.04 22.09 -18.50
CA PRO A 32 -4.91 21.57 -19.27
C PRO A 32 -3.69 21.25 -18.40
N ASP A 33 -3.36 22.12 -17.44
CA ASP A 33 -2.21 21.94 -16.57
C ASP A 33 -2.46 20.77 -15.60
N GLU A 34 -3.68 20.64 -15.06
CA GLU A 34 -4.06 19.52 -14.20
C GLU A 34 -4.06 18.18 -14.95
N ILE A 35 -4.50 18.16 -16.21
CA ILE A 35 -4.45 16.96 -17.07
C ILE A 35 -2.99 16.57 -17.33
N GLU A 36 -2.13 17.53 -17.69
CA GLU A 36 -0.71 17.27 -17.92
C GLU A 36 -0.03 16.75 -16.64
N LYS A 37 -0.28 17.38 -15.50
CA LYS A 37 0.23 16.95 -14.20
C LYS A 37 -0.20 15.51 -13.87
N ASN A 38 -1.49 15.20 -14.04
CA ASN A 38 -2.01 13.86 -13.77
C ASN A 38 -1.43 12.82 -14.75
N TYR A 39 -1.19 13.23 -16.00
CA TYR A 39 -0.54 12.37 -16.99
C TYR A 39 0.91 12.05 -16.60
N GLN A 40 1.68 13.05 -16.13
CA GLN A 40 3.05 12.83 -15.65
C GLN A 40 3.07 11.92 -14.40
N LEU A 41 2.16 12.13 -13.44
CA LEU A 41 2.02 11.24 -12.27
C LEU A 41 1.67 9.81 -12.68
N TYR A 42 0.82 9.65 -13.70
CA TYR A 42 0.50 8.34 -14.25
C TYR A 42 1.74 7.66 -14.86
N LEU A 43 2.52 8.38 -15.68
CA LEU A 43 3.76 7.85 -16.25
C LEU A 43 4.76 7.46 -15.17
N GLU A 44 4.95 8.30 -14.15
CA GLU A 44 5.81 8.00 -13.01
C GLU A 44 5.35 6.75 -12.25
N SER A 45 4.03 6.53 -12.14
CA SER A 45 3.48 5.34 -11.47
C SER A 45 3.74 4.04 -12.23
N LEU A 46 3.93 4.10 -13.56
CA LEU A 46 4.28 2.93 -14.37
C LEU A 46 5.73 2.47 -14.17
N GLU A 47 6.59 3.36 -13.69
CA GLU A 47 8.01 3.05 -13.41
C GLU A 47 8.22 2.38 -12.04
N THR A 48 7.16 2.21 -11.25
CA THR A 48 7.25 1.57 -9.93
C THR A 48 6.74 0.14 -9.97
N PRO A 49 7.29 -0.77 -9.15
CA PRO A 49 6.73 -2.11 -9.02
C PRO A 49 5.25 -2.09 -8.70
N MET A 50 4.50 -3.04 -9.25
CA MET A 50 3.05 -3.10 -9.03
C MET A 50 2.70 -3.44 -7.58
N PRO A 51 1.58 -2.91 -7.08
CA PRO A 51 1.08 -3.18 -5.74
C PRO A 51 0.85 -4.68 -5.47
N PHE A 52 1.02 -5.08 -4.23
CA PHE A 52 0.86 -6.46 -3.77
C PHE A 52 0.42 -6.50 -2.30
N TYR A 53 -0.06 -7.66 -1.84
CA TYR A 53 -0.45 -7.91 -0.46
C TYR A 53 0.40 -8.99 0.18
N ILE A 54 0.57 -8.88 1.49
CA ILE A 54 1.24 -9.89 2.31
C ILE A 54 0.21 -10.98 2.66
N GLY A 55 0.54 -12.24 2.40
CA GLY A 55 -0.27 -13.38 2.84
C GLY A 55 -0.25 -13.55 4.35
N VAL A 56 -1.15 -14.41 4.85
CA VAL A 56 -1.12 -14.82 6.27
C VAL A 56 0.11 -15.68 6.51
N PRO A 57 0.98 -15.35 7.49
CA PRO A 57 2.09 -16.20 7.83
C PRO A 57 1.62 -17.60 8.25
N THR A 58 2.44 -18.62 8.01
CA THR A 58 2.14 -20.01 8.37
C THR A 58 3.28 -20.61 9.17
N ILE A 59 2.95 -21.55 10.06
CA ILE A 59 3.94 -22.27 10.87
C ILE A 59 4.14 -23.66 10.27
N ASP A 60 5.41 -24.03 10.04
CA ASP A 60 5.83 -25.35 9.57
C ASP A 60 6.98 -25.86 10.44
N GLY A 61 6.63 -26.71 11.41
CA GLY A 61 7.57 -27.20 12.43
C GLY A 61 8.09 -26.08 13.32
N ASP A 62 9.37 -25.82 13.27
CA ASP A 62 10.06 -24.76 14.02
C ASP A 62 10.29 -23.47 13.20
N LYS A 63 9.62 -23.36 12.03
CA LYS A 63 9.75 -22.24 11.12
C LYS A 63 8.44 -21.44 11.00
N LEU A 64 8.59 -20.13 10.94
CA LEU A 64 7.55 -19.20 10.52
C LEU A 64 7.81 -18.82 9.07
N LYS A 65 6.84 -19.08 8.20
CA LYS A 65 6.92 -18.83 6.77
C LYS A 65 6.03 -17.66 6.38
N PHE A 66 6.57 -16.80 5.53
CA PHE A 66 5.90 -15.65 4.94
C PHE A 66 5.80 -15.84 3.44
N ASN A 67 4.71 -15.40 2.87
CA ASN A 67 4.50 -15.28 1.43
C ASN A 67 3.78 -13.97 1.13
N TRP A 68 3.91 -13.49 -0.08
CA TRP A 68 3.20 -12.32 -0.59
C TRP A 68 2.92 -12.48 -2.09
N ASP A 69 2.04 -11.63 -2.62
CA ASP A 69 1.76 -11.62 -4.04
C ASP A 69 3.01 -11.21 -4.85
N VAL A 70 3.16 -11.79 -6.03
CA VAL A 70 4.24 -11.38 -6.93
C VAL A 70 3.99 -9.94 -7.39
N SER A 71 4.90 -9.03 -7.03
CA SER A 71 4.97 -7.73 -7.69
C SER A 71 5.71 -7.89 -9.03
N TYR A 72 5.34 -7.09 -10.00
CA TYR A 72 5.99 -7.02 -11.30
C TYR A 72 6.15 -5.57 -11.75
N ASP A 73 7.08 -5.34 -12.64
CA ASP A 73 7.33 -4.04 -13.25
C ASP A 73 6.77 -4.03 -14.68
N LEU A 74 6.12 -2.93 -15.08
CA LEU A 74 5.53 -2.82 -16.42
C LEU A 74 6.58 -2.65 -17.52
N ASP A 75 7.77 -2.18 -17.15
CA ASP A 75 8.94 -2.11 -18.04
C ASP A 75 9.77 -3.40 -18.03
N ALA A 76 9.23 -4.46 -17.41
CA ALA A 76 9.84 -5.78 -17.29
C ALA A 76 11.21 -5.80 -16.58
N GLU A 77 11.43 -4.88 -15.64
CA GLU A 77 12.57 -4.89 -14.76
C GLU A 77 12.50 -6.02 -13.73
N ASP A 78 13.65 -6.55 -13.34
CA ASP A 78 13.72 -7.55 -12.26
C ASP A 78 13.35 -6.92 -10.92
N ILE A 79 12.57 -7.68 -10.12
CA ILE A 79 12.13 -7.27 -8.79
C ILE A 79 12.94 -8.02 -7.72
N THR A 80 13.38 -7.28 -6.73
CA THR A 80 13.89 -7.82 -5.46
C THR A 80 13.00 -7.39 -4.32
N TYR A 81 12.88 -8.25 -3.30
CA TYR A 81 12.09 -7.95 -2.12
C TYR A 81 12.98 -7.78 -0.89
N SER A 82 12.56 -6.88 -0.02
CA SER A 82 13.02 -6.80 1.36
C SER A 82 11.87 -7.11 2.30
N VAL A 83 12.14 -7.91 3.33
CA VAL A 83 11.19 -8.26 4.38
C VAL A 83 11.81 -7.95 5.74
N GLU A 84 10.99 -7.41 6.63
CA GLU A 84 11.35 -7.19 8.03
C GLU A 84 10.21 -7.67 8.92
N VAL A 85 10.56 -8.29 10.04
CA VAL A 85 9.61 -8.70 11.08
C VAL A 85 10.04 -8.06 12.40
N ALA A 86 9.10 -7.44 13.10
CA ALA A 86 9.35 -6.72 14.34
C ALA A 86 8.31 -7.05 15.42
N ARG A 87 8.63 -6.76 16.68
CA ARG A 87 7.71 -6.83 17.82
C ARG A 87 6.89 -5.56 18.03
N ASP A 88 7.16 -4.50 17.27
CA ASP A 88 6.43 -3.23 17.34
C ASP A 88 6.16 -2.67 15.94
N TYR A 89 5.03 -1.96 15.79
CA TYR A 89 4.58 -1.40 14.51
C TYR A 89 5.47 -0.27 13.97
N LEU A 90 6.37 0.27 14.77
CA LEU A 90 7.37 1.27 14.35
C LEU A 90 8.69 0.62 13.90
N PHE A 91 8.78 -0.72 13.92
CA PHE A 91 9.96 -1.49 13.54
C PHE A 91 11.25 -1.05 14.26
N ARG A 92 11.17 -0.77 15.56
CA ARG A 92 12.32 -0.47 16.42
C ARG A 92 12.95 -1.74 17.01
N ASP A 93 12.14 -2.79 17.23
CA ASP A 93 12.59 -4.11 17.68
C ASP A 93 12.45 -5.13 16.53
N VAL A 94 13.32 -5.02 15.53
CA VAL A 94 13.37 -5.93 14.36
C VAL A 94 14.03 -7.24 14.78
N ILE A 95 13.31 -8.34 14.62
CA ILE A 95 13.77 -9.70 14.96
C ILE A 95 14.23 -10.52 13.76
N TYR A 96 13.82 -10.11 12.55
CA TYR A 96 14.23 -10.73 11.30
C TYR A 96 14.28 -9.69 10.18
N GLN A 97 15.28 -9.80 9.33
CA GLN A 97 15.41 -8.97 8.12
C GLN A 97 16.10 -9.74 7.01
N ASN A 98 15.59 -9.61 5.78
CA ASN A 98 16.25 -10.05 4.56
C ASN A 98 15.96 -9.02 3.44
N THR A 99 17.00 -8.57 2.71
CA THR A 99 16.89 -7.46 1.76
C THR A 99 17.19 -7.86 0.31
N THR A 100 17.39 -9.13 0.02
CA THR A 100 17.86 -9.60 -1.30
C THR A 100 17.08 -10.79 -1.83
N LEU A 101 15.78 -10.87 -1.50
CA LEU A 101 14.93 -11.96 -1.95
C LEU A 101 14.52 -11.74 -3.41
N THR A 102 14.60 -12.79 -4.22
CA THR A 102 14.14 -12.78 -5.63
C THR A 102 12.86 -13.58 -5.82
N VAL A 103 12.34 -14.16 -4.75
CA VAL A 103 11.09 -14.92 -4.70
C VAL A 103 10.16 -14.27 -3.67
N PRO A 104 8.83 -14.38 -3.83
CA PRO A 104 7.86 -13.73 -2.94
C PRO A 104 7.61 -14.55 -1.68
N GLU A 105 8.67 -15.06 -1.06
CA GLU A 105 8.60 -15.86 0.17
C GLU A 105 9.84 -15.64 1.05
N ALA A 106 9.67 -15.86 2.35
CA ALA A 106 10.73 -15.84 3.34
C ALA A 106 10.41 -16.81 4.47
N GLU A 107 11.43 -17.24 5.21
CA GLU A 107 11.25 -18.00 6.43
C GLU A 107 12.21 -17.53 7.52
N MET A 108 11.78 -17.70 8.77
CA MET A 108 12.62 -17.46 9.96
C MET A 108 12.35 -18.54 11.00
N GLU A 109 13.19 -18.59 12.04
CA GLU A 109 12.89 -19.41 13.22
C GLU A 109 11.58 -18.93 13.86
N LEU A 110 10.75 -19.87 14.31
CA LEU A 110 9.49 -19.56 15.00
C LEU A 110 9.80 -18.80 16.30
N PRO A 111 9.35 -17.54 16.44
CA PRO A 111 9.53 -16.81 17.69
C PRO A 111 8.52 -17.23 18.76
N GLU A 112 8.66 -16.71 19.97
CA GLU A 112 7.72 -16.94 21.08
C GLU A 112 6.30 -16.44 20.74
N ALA A 113 5.30 -16.90 21.49
CA ALA A 113 3.93 -16.38 21.37
C ALA A 113 3.89 -14.86 21.64
N GLY A 114 3.16 -14.12 20.82
CA GLY A 114 3.09 -12.67 20.91
C GLY A 114 2.58 -12.00 19.64
N GLN A 115 2.52 -10.66 19.68
CA GLN A 115 2.16 -9.82 18.56
C GLN A 115 3.40 -9.48 17.73
N TYR A 116 3.24 -9.55 16.41
CA TYR A 116 4.30 -9.27 15.46
C TYR A 116 3.78 -8.45 14.27
N PHE A 117 4.71 -7.76 13.63
CA PHE A 117 4.47 -6.96 12.44
C PHE A 117 5.43 -7.38 11.34
N VAL A 118 4.92 -7.56 10.14
CA VAL A 118 5.72 -7.82 8.96
C VAL A 118 5.51 -6.74 7.94
N ARG A 119 6.59 -6.24 7.35
CA ARG A 119 6.53 -5.35 6.18
C ARG A 119 7.36 -5.91 5.05
N VAL A 120 6.88 -5.72 3.84
CA VAL A 120 7.56 -6.16 2.62
C VAL A 120 7.61 -5.00 1.64
N ARG A 121 8.76 -4.85 1.01
CA ARG A 121 9.00 -3.84 -0.03
C ARG A 121 9.55 -4.52 -1.27
N ALA A 122 8.94 -4.25 -2.42
CA ALA A 122 9.45 -4.59 -3.73
C ALA A 122 10.33 -3.43 -4.25
N THR A 123 11.43 -3.77 -4.92
CA THR A 123 12.37 -2.80 -5.53
C THR A 123 12.75 -3.30 -6.89
N ASN A 124 12.61 -2.49 -7.94
CA ASN A 124 13.08 -2.80 -9.28
C ASN A 124 14.57 -2.42 -9.48
N THR A 125 15.14 -2.75 -10.63
CA THR A 125 16.56 -2.49 -10.94
C THR A 125 16.89 -1.00 -11.04
N SER A 126 15.90 -0.16 -11.38
CA SER A 126 16.02 1.32 -11.37
C SER A 126 15.98 1.92 -9.97
N GLY A 127 15.74 1.09 -8.92
CA GLY A 127 15.70 1.53 -7.53
C GLY A 127 14.35 2.15 -7.10
N LYS A 128 13.31 2.04 -7.94
CA LYS A 128 11.94 2.41 -7.55
C LYS A 128 11.36 1.35 -6.62
N THR A 129 10.54 1.78 -5.67
CA THR A 129 10.05 0.89 -4.61
C THR A 129 8.54 0.95 -4.48
N GLN A 130 7.95 -0.19 -4.10
CA GLN A 130 6.56 -0.33 -3.72
C GLN A 130 6.46 -1.10 -2.41
N ASP A 131 5.85 -0.50 -1.40
CA ASP A 131 5.48 -1.20 -0.16
C ASP A 131 4.20 -2.01 -0.37
N ALA A 132 4.01 -3.07 0.41
CA ALA A 132 2.76 -3.82 0.40
C ALA A 132 1.55 -2.91 0.71
N PHE A 133 0.36 -3.27 0.25
CA PHE A 133 -0.87 -2.50 0.46
C PHE A 133 -1.54 -2.77 1.80
N ASP A 134 -1.03 -3.74 2.55
CA ASP A 134 -1.48 -4.02 3.90
C ASP A 134 -1.29 -2.80 4.81
N TYR A 135 -2.09 -2.72 5.85
CA TYR A 135 -2.00 -1.64 6.82
C TYR A 135 -2.40 -2.10 8.22
N TYR A 136 -1.90 -1.41 9.21
CA TYR A 136 -2.26 -1.54 10.61
C TYR A 136 -2.86 -0.23 11.13
N VAL A 137 -3.91 -0.30 11.95
CA VAL A 137 -4.57 0.88 12.52
C VAL A 137 -4.30 0.96 14.01
N THR A 138 -3.94 2.15 14.47
CA THR A 138 -3.80 2.50 15.88
C THR A 138 -4.65 3.72 16.20
N ASP A 139 -4.74 4.10 17.47
CA ASP A 139 -5.39 5.36 17.88
C ASP A 139 -4.73 6.59 17.25
N GLU A 140 -3.47 6.49 16.83
CA GLU A 140 -2.73 7.56 16.17
C GLU A 140 -2.99 7.63 14.66
N GLY A 141 -3.60 6.60 14.07
CA GLY A 141 -3.94 6.54 12.66
C GLY A 141 -3.57 5.25 11.95
N LYS A 142 -3.56 5.32 10.61
CA LYS A 142 -3.28 4.22 9.70
C LYS A 142 -1.80 4.16 9.35
N HIS A 143 -1.17 3.01 9.56
CA HIS A 143 0.22 2.70 9.21
C HIS A 143 0.24 1.74 8.03
N SER A 144 0.59 2.24 6.85
CA SER A 144 0.59 1.46 5.60
C SER A 144 1.88 0.66 5.41
N GLY A 145 1.83 -0.37 4.55
CA GLY A 145 2.99 -1.17 4.17
C GLY A 145 3.30 -2.33 5.12
N MET A 146 2.42 -2.65 6.05
CA MET A 146 2.65 -3.69 7.05
C MET A 146 1.39 -4.48 7.38
N LYS A 147 1.58 -5.73 7.79
CA LYS A 147 0.54 -6.61 8.34
C LYS A 147 0.87 -6.94 9.80
N CYS A 148 -0.14 -6.87 10.66
CA CYS A 148 -0.09 -7.36 12.04
C CYS A 148 -0.56 -8.82 12.09
N PHE A 149 0.07 -9.64 12.92
CA PHE A 149 -0.34 -11.00 13.20
C PHE A 149 0.07 -11.40 14.61
N TYR A 150 -0.57 -12.45 15.12
CA TYR A 150 -0.31 -13.01 16.44
C TYR A 150 0.15 -14.46 16.31
N ILE A 151 1.11 -14.85 17.12
CA ILE A 151 1.47 -16.25 17.37
C ILE A 151 0.91 -16.62 18.73
N THR A 152 0.06 -17.63 18.77
CA THR A 152 -0.56 -18.11 20.01
C THR A 152 0.36 -19.09 20.76
N GLU A 153 0.05 -19.37 22.02
CA GLU A 153 0.76 -20.38 22.82
C GLU A 153 0.66 -21.81 22.23
N ASP A 154 -0.40 -22.06 21.42
CA ASP A 154 -0.59 -23.34 20.73
C ASP A 154 0.14 -23.40 19.38
N ASN A 155 1.02 -22.42 19.09
CA ASN A 155 1.74 -22.30 17.81
C ASN A 155 0.78 -22.21 16.60
N THR A 156 -0.24 -21.39 16.69
CA THR A 156 -1.08 -21.01 15.53
C THR A 156 -0.89 -19.53 15.22
N VAL A 157 -1.16 -19.15 13.98
CA VAL A 157 -1.14 -17.75 13.55
C VAL A 157 -2.57 -17.22 13.50
N GLU A 158 -2.81 -16.05 14.09
CA GLU A 158 -4.06 -15.30 14.02
C GLU A 158 -3.79 -13.94 13.37
N GLU A 159 -4.68 -13.50 12.47
CA GLU A 159 -4.64 -12.17 11.91
C GLU A 159 -5.37 -11.17 12.80
N ASP A 160 -4.91 -9.93 12.77
CA ASP A 160 -5.65 -8.81 13.33
C ASP A 160 -6.74 -8.40 12.32
N ILE A 161 -7.95 -8.90 12.51
CA ILE A 161 -9.08 -8.59 11.64
C ILE A 161 -9.73 -7.31 12.19
N TYR A 162 -9.48 -6.17 11.54
CA TYR A 162 -10.27 -4.97 11.80
C TYR A 162 -11.67 -5.16 11.20
N GLU A 163 -12.68 -5.31 12.05
CA GLU A 163 -14.05 -5.09 11.63
C GLU A 163 -14.24 -3.57 11.44
N GLU A 164 -14.38 -3.14 10.19
CA GLU A 164 -14.85 -1.78 9.91
C GLU A 164 -16.25 -1.64 10.49
N GLY A 165 -16.37 -0.92 11.62
CA GLY A 165 -17.62 -0.62 12.29
C GLY A 165 -18.43 0.50 11.60
#